data_ebc8b9fae69bdd50314d611ff8efbe20
#
_entry.id   ebc8b9fae69bdd50314d611ff8efbe20
#
_cell.length_a   1.000
_cell.length_b   1.000
_cell.length_c   1.000
_cell.angle_alpha   90.00
_cell.angle_beta   90.00
_cell.angle_gamma   90.00
#
_symmetry.space_group_name_H-M   'P 1'
#
loop_
_entity.id
_entity.type
_entity.pdbx_description
1 polymer ?
#
loop_
_entity_poly.entity_id
_entity_poly.type
_entity_poly.pdbx_seq_one_letter_code
_entity_poly.pdbx_strand_id
1 'polypeptide(L)'
;MVDIEKGIKAYSKEGLAEFMKSAGMPAFRAKQIEQWLYQKGATSYDEMTNLSKDMRAKLAEAAPLYSAEIDDRQVSCDGTRKYIVRYVDGCTAEMVAMPSGDRLTVCVSSQVGCAMACSFCATGKEGFTRNLLPGEIVEQVLIAQNDMGTRVSNVVIMGQGEPFLNYGNTLAALRFLNGKDGLNIGARHITVSTCGILDGIRAFGAEPEQFILAVSLHSAIQETRDALMPRVKNQSLSALHRAIEEYQADCGRRVSLEYLLIKGFNDDDDHLQALVDFCEGISAHVNLLPLNNVPGSPFQPASKHRVDAFIRTLERAGVEATMRDSRGGDIAAACGQLKNQKR
;
A
#
# COMPACT_ATOMS: atom_id res chain seq x y z
N MET A 1 -5.27 -18.04 20.86
CA MET A 1 -5.00 -17.07 19.81
C MET A 1 -3.66 -16.41 20.15
N VAL A 2 -2.71 -16.35 19.23
CA VAL A 2 -1.41 -15.70 19.48
C VAL A 2 -1.63 -14.20 19.60
N ASP A 3 -1.09 -13.60 20.67
CA ASP A 3 -1.18 -12.15 20.88
C ASP A 3 -0.03 -11.47 20.11
N ILE A 4 -0.28 -11.18 18.83
CA ILE A 4 0.72 -10.60 17.92
C ILE A 4 1.14 -9.18 18.32
N GLU A 5 0.32 -8.45 19.08
CA GLU A 5 0.63 -7.11 19.54
C GLU A 5 1.75 -7.09 20.60
N LYS A 6 2.03 -8.26 21.22
CA LYS A 6 3.20 -8.43 22.12
C LYS A 6 4.48 -8.75 21.40
N GLY A 7 4.44 -9.03 20.09
CA GLY A 7 5.63 -9.33 19.31
C GLY A 7 6.57 -8.13 19.15
N ILE A 8 7.88 -8.39 19.01
CA ILE A 8 8.91 -7.33 18.87
C ILE A 8 8.64 -6.42 17.65
N LYS A 9 8.05 -6.96 16.59
CA LYS A 9 7.74 -6.24 15.35
C LYS A 9 6.48 -5.37 15.43
N ALA A 10 5.72 -5.45 16.55
CA ALA A 10 4.59 -4.55 16.80
C ALA A 10 5.04 -3.12 17.18
N TYR A 11 6.27 -2.97 17.67
CA TYR A 11 6.76 -1.69 18.15
C TYR A 11 7.22 -0.78 17.00
N SER A 12 6.90 0.51 17.11
CA SER A 12 7.58 1.55 16.36
C SER A 12 9.03 1.69 16.86
N LYS A 13 9.88 2.45 16.17
CA LYS A 13 11.26 2.69 16.58
C LYS A 13 11.35 3.28 17.99
N GLU A 14 10.53 4.27 18.27
CA GLU A 14 10.45 4.93 19.58
C GLU A 14 9.88 3.95 20.63
N GLY A 15 8.82 3.24 20.29
CA GLY A 15 8.19 2.25 21.15
C GLY A 15 9.12 1.09 21.49
N LEU A 16 9.98 0.66 20.56
CA LEU A 16 10.97 -0.38 20.85
C LEU A 16 12.02 0.08 21.88
N ALA A 17 12.47 1.33 21.79
CA ALA A 17 13.41 1.87 22.77
C ALA A 17 12.77 1.99 24.17
N GLU A 18 11.50 2.36 24.27
CA GLU A 18 10.73 2.39 25.51
C GLU A 18 10.48 0.99 26.07
N PHE A 19 10.09 0.05 25.21
CA PHE A 19 9.97 -1.36 25.58
C PHE A 19 11.28 -1.91 26.18
N MET A 20 12.41 -1.65 25.55
CA MET A 20 13.72 -2.09 26.07
C MET A 20 13.98 -1.56 27.49
N LYS A 21 13.66 -0.28 27.75
CA LYS A 21 13.78 0.30 29.10
C LYS A 21 12.86 -0.38 30.10
N SER A 22 11.60 -0.58 29.75
CA SER A 22 10.60 -1.21 30.62
C SER A 22 10.94 -2.67 30.96
N ALA A 23 11.57 -3.38 30.01
CA ALA A 23 12.07 -4.74 30.18
C ALA A 23 13.44 -4.82 30.90
N GLY A 24 13.95 -3.70 31.45
CA GLY A 24 15.22 -3.64 32.14
C GLY A 24 16.45 -3.83 31.25
N MET A 25 16.32 -3.54 29.97
CA MET A 25 17.37 -3.65 28.95
C MET A 25 17.84 -2.27 28.47
N PRO A 26 19.12 -2.11 28.10
CA PRO A 26 19.63 -0.83 27.61
C PRO A 26 18.93 -0.37 26.33
N ALA A 27 18.33 0.84 26.32
CA ALA A 27 17.59 1.39 25.20
C ALA A 27 18.39 1.45 23.87
N PHE A 28 19.70 1.66 23.94
CA PHE A 28 20.56 1.70 22.74
C PHE A 28 20.58 0.37 21.97
N ARG A 29 20.24 -0.74 22.62
CA ARG A 29 20.13 -2.06 21.98
C ARG A 29 18.95 -2.15 21.02
N ALA A 30 17.92 -1.30 21.15
CA ALA A 30 16.81 -1.23 20.21
C ALA A 30 17.30 -1.09 18.77
N LYS A 31 18.26 -0.19 18.53
CA LYS A 31 18.87 -0.02 17.20
C LYS A 31 19.54 -1.30 16.66
N GLN A 32 20.18 -2.07 17.52
CA GLN A 32 20.81 -3.34 17.12
C GLN A 32 19.75 -4.39 16.77
N ILE A 33 18.65 -4.43 17.53
CA ILE A 33 17.53 -5.34 17.25
C ILE A 33 16.89 -4.95 15.90
N GLU A 34 16.61 -3.67 15.68
CA GLU A 34 16.08 -3.19 14.40
C GLU A 34 16.95 -3.60 13.20
N GLN A 35 18.27 -3.44 13.33
CA GLN A 35 19.21 -3.86 12.27
C GLN A 35 19.11 -5.35 11.96
N TRP A 36 18.99 -6.19 13.00
CA TRP A 36 18.80 -7.62 12.80
C TRP A 36 17.47 -7.96 12.18
N LEU A 37 16.37 -7.37 12.68
CA LEU A 37 15.03 -7.64 12.17
C LEU A 37 14.88 -7.23 10.71
N TYR A 38 15.38 -6.05 10.35
CA TYR A 38 14.95 -5.39 9.11
C TYR A 38 16.07 -5.20 8.07
N GLN A 39 17.34 -5.13 8.47
CA GLN A 39 18.44 -5.08 7.50
C GLN A 39 19.01 -6.47 7.21
N LYS A 40 19.06 -7.34 8.22
CA LYS A 40 19.57 -8.70 8.10
C LYS A 40 18.48 -9.76 7.92
N GLY A 41 17.21 -9.39 8.13
CA GLY A 41 16.07 -10.29 7.96
C GLY A 41 16.03 -11.44 8.97
N ALA A 42 16.52 -11.21 10.21
CA ALA A 42 16.54 -12.24 11.23
C ALA A 42 15.15 -12.81 11.51
N THR A 43 15.03 -14.13 11.53
CA THR A 43 13.82 -14.88 11.82
C THR A 43 13.81 -15.48 13.22
N SER A 44 14.94 -15.38 13.93
CA SER A 44 15.09 -15.82 15.31
C SER A 44 16.04 -14.90 16.10
N TYR A 45 15.84 -14.80 17.41
CA TYR A 45 16.76 -14.08 18.29
C TYR A 45 18.15 -14.72 18.35
N ASP A 46 18.27 -16.02 18.07
CA ASP A 46 19.55 -16.72 18.09
C ASP A 46 20.52 -16.25 17.01
N GLU A 47 20.00 -15.69 15.94
CA GLU A 47 20.79 -15.07 14.89
C GLU A 47 21.45 -13.74 15.33
N MET A 48 20.92 -13.09 16.36
CA MET A 48 21.36 -11.78 16.84
C MET A 48 22.66 -11.90 17.70
N THR A 49 23.75 -12.30 17.06
CA THR A 49 25.00 -12.70 17.73
C THR A 49 25.72 -11.60 18.50
N ASN A 50 25.40 -10.32 18.25
CA ASN A 50 25.91 -9.18 19.02
C ASN A 50 25.14 -8.89 20.32
N LEU A 51 24.05 -9.64 20.58
CA LEU A 51 23.34 -9.67 21.84
C LEU A 51 23.81 -10.87 22.68
N SER A 52 23.92 -10.68 24.01
CA SER A 52 24.25 -11.81 24.88
C SER A 52 23.16 -12.88 24.88
N LYS A 53 23.51 -14.13 25.19
CA LYS A 53 22.55 -15.24 25.27
C LYS A 53 21.42 -14.94 26.27
N ASP A 54 21.76 -14.36 27.43
CA ASP A 54 20.80 -13.96 28.45
C ASP A 54 19.80 -12.89 27.91
N MET A 55 20.28 -11.90 27.17
CA MET A 55 19.45 -10.88 26.59
C MET A 55 18.50 -11.46 25.51
N ARG A 56 19.00 -12.36 24.66
CA ARG A 56 18.17 -13.03 23.65
C ARG A 56 17.05 -13.86 24.29
N ALA A 57 17.36 -14.58 25.39
CA ALA A 57 16.36 -15.34 26.13
C ALA A 57 15.29 -14.43 26.75
N LYS A 58 15.69 -13.33 27.40
CA LYS A 58 14.77 -12.33 27.97
C LYS A 58 13.89 -11.69 26.90
N LEU A 59 14.45 -11.37 25.73
CA LEU A 59 13.66 -10.84 24.61
C LEU A 59 12.65 -11.85 24.10
N ALA A 60 13.03 -13.12 23.94
CA ALA A 60 12.12 -14.16 23.47
C ALA A 60 10.94 -14.38 24.41
N GLU A 61 11.16 -14.22 25.73
CA GLU A 61 10.11 -14.31 26.73
C GLU A 61 9.20 -13.08 26.75
N ALA A 62 9.80 -11.87 26.68
CA ALA A 62 9.09 -10.61 26.83
C ALA A 62 8.37 -10.14 25.54
N ALA A 63 8.96 -10.41 24.39
CA ALA A 63 8.42 -10.01 23.09
C ALA A 63 8.81 -11.05 22.01
N PRO A 64 7.96 -12.05 21.75
CA PRO A 64 8.22 -13.03 20.69
C PRO A 64 8.48 -12.35 19.35
N LEU A 65 9.40 -12.91 18.56
CA LEU A 65 9.86 -12.25 17.33
C LEU A 65 8.77 -12.20 16.26
N TYR A 66 8.05 -13.26 16.07
CA TYR A 66 7.03 -13.46 15.04
C TYR A 66 7.51 -13.05 13.64
N SER A 67 7.66 -14.01 12.77
CA SER A 67 8.01 -13.80 11.36
C SER A 67 6.89 -14.29 10.46
N ALA A 68 6.73 -13.62 9.32
CA ALA A 68 5.83 -14.06 8.26
C ALA A 68 6.51 -15.08 7.35
N GLU A 69 5.71 -15.95 6.71
CA GLU A 69 6.17 -16.99 5.80
C GLU A 69 5.54 -16.84 4.42
N ILE A 70 6.23 -17.28 3.38
CA ILE A 70 5.63 -17.44 2.05
C ILE A 70 4.76 -18.70 2.08
N ASP A 71 3.45 -18.51 2.01
CA ASP A 71 2.47 -19.60 1.94
C ASP A 71 2.22 -20.10 0.51
N ASP A 72 2.27 -19.20 -0.48
CA ASP A 72 2.22 -19.49 -1.90
C ASP A 72 2.97 -18.42 -2.70
N ARG A 73 3.52 -18.84 -3.86
CA ARG A 73 4.21 -17.94 -4.78
C ARG A 73 3.84 -18.28 -6.22
N GLN A 74 3.33 -17.32 -6.95
CA GLN A 74 3.00 -17.41 -8.36
C GLN A 74 3.92 -16.48 -9.16
N VAL A 75 4.37 -16.95 -10.33
CA VAL A 75 5.28 -16.20 -11.21
C VAL A 75 4.62 -15.98 -12.56
N SER A 76 4.50 -14.72 -12.95
CA SER A 76 3.96 -14.28 -14.24
C SER A 76 5.01 -14.41 -15.35
N CYS A 77 4.53 -14.48 -16.60
CA CYS A 77 5.38 -14.46 -17.78
C CYS A 77 6.19 -13.14 -17.92
N ASP A 78 5.74 -12.04 -17.32
CA ASP A 78 6.45 -10.75 -17.30
C ASP A 78 7.45 -10.62 -16.14
N GLY A 79 7.67 -11.71 -15.38
CA GLY A 79 8.57 -11.75 -14.22
C GLY A 79 7.97 -11.25 -12.92
N THR A 80 6.73 -10.72 -12.93
CA THR A 80 6.00 -10.35 -11.73
C THR A 80 5.77 -11.57 -10.84
N ARG A 81 5.97 -11.42 -9.53
CA ARG A 81 5.70 -12.48 -8.55
C ARG A 81 4.61 -12.01 -7.59
N LYS A 82 3.59 -12.84 -7.44
CA LYS A 82 2.58 -12.69 -6.40
C LYS A 82 2.87 -13.67 -5.28
N TYR A 83 2.75 -13.21 -4.05
CA TYR A 83 2.94 -14.03 -2.86
C TYR A 83 1.69 -13.98 -2.00
N ILE A 84 1.33 -15.12 -1.42
CA ILE A 84 0.49 -15.17 -0.23
C ILE A 84 1.44 -15.27 0.96
N VAL A 85 1.38 -14.27 1.83
CA VAL A 85 2.19 -14.20 3.05
C VAL A 85 1.31 -14.61 4.22
N ARG A 86 1.75 -15.61 4.99
CA ARG A 86 1.08 -16.08 6.20
C ARG A 86 1.75 -15.47 7.41
N TYR A 87 0.96 -14.87 8.27
CA TYR A 87 1.39 -14.32 9.55
C TYR A 87 1.22 -15.35 10.68
N VAL A 88 1.82 -15.08 11.84
CA VAL A 88 1.89 -15.99 12.98
C VAL A 88 0.52 -16.39 13.54
N ASP A 89 -0.48 -15.53 13.39
CA ASP A 89 -1.88 -15.81 13.80
C ASP A 89 -2.66 -16.65 12.78
N GLY A 90 -2.01 -17.08 11.70
CA GLY A 90 -2.61 -17.85 10.61
C GLY A 90 -3.32 -17.01 9.54
N CYS A 91 -3.47 -15.70 9.75
CA CYS A 91 -4.01 -14.80 8.74
C CYS A 91 -3.06 -14.70 7.54
N THR A 92 -3.63 -14.44 6.36
CA THR A 92 -2.84 -14.26 5.12
C THR A 92 -3.15 -12.94 4.44
N ALA A 93 -2.14 -12.36 3.81
CA ALA A 93 -2.32 -11.25 2.88
C ALA A 93 -1.51 -11.48 1.60
N GLU A 94 -1.95 -10.90 0.50
CA GLU A 94 -1.22 -10.95 -0.77
C GLU A 94 -0.33 -9.71 -0.95
N MET A 95 0.81 -9.91 -1.59
CA MET A 95 1.69 -8.85 -2.06
C MET A 95 2.24 -9.19 -3.45
N VAL A 96 2.77 -8.18 -4.16
CA VAL A 96 3.26 -8.35 -5.52
C VAL A 96 4.63 -7.69 -5.69
N ALA A 97 5.60 -8.43 -6.22
CA ALA A 97 6.90 -7.92 -6.63
C ALA A 97 6.96 -7.77 -8.15
N MET A 98 7.26 -6.58 -8.63
CA MET A 98 7.22 -6.19 -10.04
C MET A 98 8.61 -5.73 -10.49
N PRO A 99 9.41 -6.58 -11.15
CA PRO A 99 10.70 -6.19 -11.71
C PRO A 99 10.51 -5.33 -12.98
N SER A 100 11.38 -4.34 -13.18
CA SER A 100 11.41 -3.52 -14.39
C SER A 100 12.83 -2.99 -14.61
N GLY A 101 13.61 -3.62 -15.49
CA GLY A 101 15.05 -3.38 -15.62
C GLY A 101 15.73 -3.58 -14.27
N ASP A 102 16.51 -2.60 -13.82
CA ASP A 102 17.23 -2.63 -12.54
C ASP A 102 16.37 -2.24 -11.33
N ARG A 103 15.08 -1.95 -11.54
CA ARG A 103 14.16 -1.55 -10.49
C ARG A 103 13.28 -2.72 -10.04
N LEU A 104 13.06 -2.81 -8.74
CA LEU A 104 12.08 -3.69 -8.13
C LEU A 104 11.06 -2.85 -7.37
N THR A 105 9.80 -2.88 -7.83
CA THR A 105 8.67 -2.28 -7.13
C THR A 105 7.92 -3.35 -6.36
N VAL A 106 7.58 -3.09 -5.10
CA VAL A 106 6.77 -3.99 -4.28
C VAL A 106 5.45 -3.32 -3.93
N CYS A 107 4.35 -3.98 -4.30
CA CYS A 107 2.99 -3.63 -3.89
C CYS A 107 2.66 -4.41 -2.62
N VAL A 108 2.46 -3.69 -1.52
CA VAL A 108 2.21 -4.28 -0.19
C VAL A 108 0.80 -4.01 0.30
N SER A 109 0.31 -4.91 1.13
CA SER A 109 -0.96 -4.82 1.84
C SER A 109 -0.79 -4.10 3.17
N SER A 110 -1.81 -3.35 3.59
CA SER A 110 -1.89 -2.66 4.88
C SER A 110 -2.85 -3.33 5.86
N GLN A 111 -3.70 -4.22 5.38
CA GLN A 111 -4.70 -4.96 6.17
C GLN A 111 -4.82 -6.39 5.66
N VAL A 112 -5.36 -7.27 6.48
CA VAL A 112 -5.88 -8.56 6.05
C VAL A 112 -7.31 -8.35 5.58
N GLY A 113 -7.54 -8.46 4.26
CA GLY A 113 -8.78 -8.04 3.63
C GLY A 113 -8.94 -6.53 3.54
N CYS A 114 -10.17 -6.03 3.27
CA CYS A 114 -10.46 -4.60 3.14
C CYS A 114 -11.90 -4.28 3.49
N ALA A 115 -12.11 -3.25 4.32
CA ALA A 115 -13.46 -2.81 4.72
C ALA A 115 -14.19 -1.96 3.66
N MET A 116 -13.49 -1.52 2.59
CA MET A 116 -14.03 -0.50 1.67
C MET A 116 -15.05 -1.03 0.69
N ALA A 117 -15.10 -2.34 0.44
CA ALA A 117 -16.09 -3.00 -0.40
C ALA A 117 -16.26 -2.38 -1.80
N CYS A 118 -15.16 -1.90 -2.41
CA CYS A 118 -15.19 -1.36 -3.76
C CYS A 118 -15.70 -2.42 -4.75
N SER A 119 -16.68 -2.05 -5.57
CA SER A 119 -17.43 -2.98 -6.44
C SER A 119 -16.57 -3.67 -7.52
N PHE A 120 -15.46 -3.04 -7.90
CA PHE A 120 -14.51 -3.53 -8.89
C PHE A 120 -13.35 -4.34 -8.30
N CYS A 121 -13.22 -4.43 -6.96
CA CYS A 121 -12.07 -5.00 -6.27
C CYS A 121 -12.38 -6.35 -5.65
N ALA A 122 -11.56 -7.37 -5.93
CA ALA A 122 -11.71 -8.71 -5.37
C ALA A 122 -11.53 -8.70 -3.85
N THR A 123 -10.54 -7.98 -3.32
CA THR A 123 -10.31 -7.83 -1.87
C THR A 123 -11.51 -7.24 -1.14
N GLY A 124 -12.19 -6.26 -1.76
CA GLY A 124 -13.38 -5.63 -1.16
C GLY A 124 -14.55 -6.59 -0.94
N LYS A 125 -14.60 -7.68 -1.71
CA LYS A 125 -15.64 -8.74 -1.58
C LYS A 125 -15.36 -9.71 -0.44
N GLU A 126 -14.11 -9.82 0.02
CA GLU A 126 -13.70 -10.74 1.11
C GLU A 126 -13.95 -10.15 2.50
N GLY A 127 -14.14 -8.83 2.60
CA GLY A 127 -14.30 -8.13 3.86
C GLY A 127 -12.97 -7.86 4.57
N PHE A 128 -13.07 -7.39 5.83
CA PHE A 128 -11.94 -6.97 6.66
C PHE A 128 -11.77 -7.91 7.83
N THR A 129 -10.57 -8.33 8.12
CA THR A 129 -10.22 -9.15 9.28
C THR A 129 -9.50 -8.34 10.36
N ARG A 130 -8.34 -7.75 10.02
CA ARG A 130 -7.54 -6.93 10.92
C ARG A 130 -6.56 -6.00 10.21
N ASN A 131 -6.07 -5.03 10.94
CA ASN A 131 -4.94 -4.23 10.52
C ASN A 131 -3.64 -5.05 10.57
N LEU A 132 -2.71 -4.76 9.63
CA LEU A 132 -1.33 -5.24 9.72
C LEU A 132 -0.52 -4.33 10.63
N LEU A 133 0.38 -4.94 11.40
CA LEU A 133 1.36 -4.23 12.22
C LEU A 133 2.49 -3.63 11.36
N PRO A 134 3.23 -2.63 11.85
CA PRO A 134 4.31 -2.02 11.09
C PRO A 134 5.33 -3.03 10.57
N GLY A 135 5.75 -3.98 11.41
CA GLY A 135 6.68 -5.03 11.04
C GLY A 135 6.13 -5.98 9.97
N GLU A 136 4.83 -6.30 10.03
CA GLU A 136 4.17 -7.15 9.02
C GLU A 136 4.12 -6.48 7.64
N ILE A 137 3.93 -5.16 7.60
CA ILE A 137 3.99 -4.38 6.35
C ILE A 137 5.41 -4.38 5.79
N VAL A 138 6.42 -4.16 6.63
CA VAL A 138 7.84 -4.15 6.24
C VAL A 138 8.32 -5.54 5.78
N GLU A 139 7.86 -6.61 6.44
CA GLU A 139 8.24 -7.99 6.07
C GLU A 139 7.86 -8.35 4.64
N GLN A 140 6.76 -7.85 4.12
CA GLN A 140 6.38 -8.06 2.73
C GLN A 140 7.48 -7.55 1.78
N VAL A 141 8.07 -6.39 2.08
CA VAL A 141 9.17 -5.82 1.30
C VAL A 141 10.43 -6.67 1.41
N LEU A 142 10.77 -7.14 2.62
CA LEU A 142 11.93 -8.00 2.86
C LEU A 142 11.80 -9.36 2.18
N ILE A 143 10.63 -9.99 2.26
CA ILE A 143 10.33 -11.26 1.58
C ILE A 143 10.54 -11.10 0.07
N ALA A 144 10.00 -10.04 -0.54
CA ALA A 144 10.17 -9.78 -1.97
C ALA A 144 11.64 -9.56 -2.33
N GLN A 145 12.38 -8.76 -1.54
CA GLN A 145 13.79 -8.48 -1.75
C GLN A 145 14.63 -9.74 -1.70
N ASN A 146 14.39 -10.59 -0.70
CA ASN A 146 15.14 -11.83 -0.50
C ASN A 146 14.84 -12.85 -1.60
N ASP A 147 13.57 -13.06 -1.94
CA ASP A 147 13.17 -14.04 -2.99
C ASP A 147 13.60 -13.60 -4.39
N MET A 148 13.56 -12.28 -4.68
CA MET A 148 13.99 -11.74 -5.96
C MET A 148 15.52 -11.59 -6.07
N GLY A 149 16.26 -11.61 -4.96
CA GLY A 149 17.71 -11.32 -4.92
C GLY A 149 18.07 -9.92 -5.38
N THR A 150 17.12 -8.99 -5.34
CA THR A 150 17.26 -7.62 -5.86
C THR A 150 16.77 -6.62 -4.83
N ARG A 151 17.55 -5.54 -4.60
CA ARG A 151 17.15 -4.48 -3.67
C ARG A 151 15.86 -3.81 -4.14
N VAL A 152 14.91 -3.67 -3.24
CA VAL A 152 13.67 -2.95 -3.52
C VAL A 152 13.95 -1.46 -3.69
N SER A 153 13.53 -0.90 -4.83
CA SER A 153 13.70 0.51 -5.18
C SER A 153 12.44 1.34 -4.94
N ASN A 154 11.27 0.73 -5.05
CA ASN A 154 9.97 1.41 -4.95
C ASN A 154 8.99 0.56 -4.14
N VAL A 155 8.15 1.22 -3.34
CA VAL A 155 7.06 0.57 -2.60
C VAL A 155 5.75 1.31 -2.87
N VAL A 156 4.70 0.55 -3.14
CA VAL A 156 3.35 1.09 -3.26
C VAL A 156 2.41 0.39 -2.27
N ILE A 157 1.74 1.17 -1.42
CA ILE A 157 0.74 0.64 -0.49
C ILE A 157 -0.60 0.63 -1.24
N MET A 158 -0.73 -0.35 -2.14
CA MET A 158 -1.86 -0.51 -3.07
C MET A 158 -2.35 -1.97 -3.11
N GLY A 159 -1.91 -2.80 -2.16
CA GLY A 159 -2.37 -4.17 -1.98
C GLY A 159 -3.72 -4.22 -1.27
N GLN A 160 -3.91 -5.18 -0.39
CA GLN A 160 -5.13 -5.33 0.39
C GLN A 160 -5.20 -4.27 1.50
N GLY A 161 -6.40 -3.68 1.69
CA GLY A 161 -6.68 -2.74 2.77
C GLY A 161 -6.76 -1.29 2.34
N GLU A 162 -7.25 -0.47 3.26
CA GLU A 162 -7.23 1.00 3.20
C GLU A 162 -6.17 1.51 4.19
N PRO A 163 -5.04 2.04 3.69
CA PRO A 163 -3.92 2.43 4.56
C PRO A 163 -4.29 3.48 5.60
N PHE A 164 -5.20 4.39 5.28
CA PHE A 164 -5.60 5.46 6.20
C PHE A 164 -6.59 5.00 7.27
N LEU A 165 -7.20 3.81 7.14
CA LEU A 165 -7.87 3.14 8.27
C LEU A 165 -6.89 2.39 9.18
N ASN A 166 -5.64 2.24 8.75
CA ASN A 166 -4.52 1.70 9.53
C ASN A 166 -3.37 2.73 9.62
N TYR A 167 -3.69 4.01 9.77
CA TYR A 167 -2.78 5.13 9.58
C TYR A 167 -1.49 5.01 10.38
N GLY A 168 -1.58 4.83 11.69
CA GLY A 168 -0.41 4.81 12.59
C GLY A 168 0.58 3.69 12.25
N ASN A 169 0.08 2.47 12.00
CA ASN A 169 0.93 1.34 11.63
C ASN A 169 1.54 1.53 10.23
N THR A 170 0.73 2.03 9.29
CA THR A 170 1.21 2.32 7.94
C THR A 170 2.32 3.36 7.98
N LEU A 171 2.11 4.49 8.66
CA LEU A 171 3.12 5.55 8.76
C LEU A 171 4.40 5.07 9.43
N ALA A 172 4.30 4.27 10.51
CA ALA A 172 5.46 3.68 11.17
C ALA A 172 6.26 2.77 10.21
N ALA A 173 5.56 1.96 9.40
CA ALA A 173 6.19 1.13 8.37
C ALA A 173 6.87 1.99 7.29
N LEU A 174 6.21 3.06 6.79
CA LEU A 174 6.79 3.96 5.80
C LEU A 174 8.07 4.63 6.30
N ARG A 175 8.06 5.11 7.54
CA ARG A 175 9.22 5.73 8.19
C ARG A 175 10.37 4.74 8.32
N PHE A 176 10.05 3.49 8.60
CA PHE A 176 11.05 2.43 8.63
C PHE A 176 11.63 2.14 7.23
N LEU A 177 10.78 1.99 6.20
CA LEU A 177 11.22 1.78 4.82
C LEU A 177 12.09 2.94 4.30
N ASN A 178 11.77 4.17 4.69
CA ASN A 178 12.49 5.37 4.28
C ASN A 178 13.76 5.63 5.12
N GLY A 179 13.78 5.23 6.39
CA GLY A 179 14.83 5.54 7.34
C GLY A 179 16.21 5.02 6.92
N LYS A 180 17.26 5.79 7.21
CA LYS A 180 18.66 5.41 6.95
C LYS A 180 19.09 4.15 7.72
N ASP A 181 18.51 3.94 8.89
CA ASP A 181 18.72 2.75 9.73
C ASP A 181 17.79 1.58 9.31
N GLY A 182 16.78 1.83 8.47
CA GLY A 182 15.87 0.84 7.87
C GLY A 182 16.32 0.41 6.47
N LEU A 183 15.40 0.42 5.50
CA LEU A 183 15.70 0.00 4.12
C LEU A 183 16.24 1.14 3.24
N ASN A 184 16.23 2.37 3.72
CA ASN A 184 16.74 3.57 3.03
C ASN A 184 16.16 3.72 1.60
N ILE A 185 14.85 3.50 1.47
CA ILE A 185 14.10 3.76 0.24
C ILE A 185 13.70 5.23 0.25
N GLY A 186 14.06 5.98 -0.81
CA GLY A 186 13.74 7.41 -0.86
C GLY A 186 12.24 7.67 -0.74
N ALA A 187 11.82 8.68 0.02
CA ALA A 187 10.40 8.96 0.28
C ALA A 187 9.57 9.10 -1.01
N ARG A 188 10.14 9.71 -2.05
CA ARG A 188 9.51 9.85 -3.38
C ARG A 188 9.39 8.54 -4.17
N HIS A 189 9.91 7.44 -3.65
CA HIS A 189 9.75 6.09 -4.19
C HIS A 189 8.77 5.26 -3.37
N ILE A 190 8.05 5.89 -2.42
CA ILE A 190 7.02 5.25 -1.61
C ILE A 190 5.71 5.97 -1.87
N THR A 191 4.72 5.23 -2.40
CA THR A 191 3.38 5.74 -2.71
C THR A 191 2.35 5.12 -1.79
N VAL A 192 1.49 5.94 -1.21
CA VAL A 192 0.34 5.49 -0.41
C VAL A 192 -0.93 5.82 -1.17
N SER A 193 -1.77 4.81 -1.41
CA SER A 193 -3.06 4.98 -2.07
C SER A 193 -4.20 4.89 -1.07
N THR A 194 -5.15 5.82 -1.18
CA THR A 194 -6.37 5.82 -0.36
C THR A 194 -7.61 5.94 -1.23
N CYS A 195 -8.71 5.35 -0.79
CA CYS A 195 -10.02 5.57 -1.41
C CYS A 195 -10.62 6.95 -1.07
N GLY A 196 -9.88 7.80 -0.35
CA GLY A 196 -10.27 9.17 -0.01
C GLY A 196 -10.74 9.35 1.42
N ILE A 197 -10.05 8.75 2.40
CA ILE A 197 -10.29 9.03 3.82
C ILE A 197 -9.78 10.44 4.14
N LEU A 198 -10.70 11.40 4.25
CA LEU A 198 -10.40 12.83 4.29
C LEU A 198 -9.44 13.22 5.42
N ASP A 199 -9.68 12.74 6.64
CA ASP A 199 -8.82 13.03 7.79
C ASP A 199 -7.42 12.41 7.62
N GLY A 200 -7.33 11.23 6.97
CA GLY A 200 -6.07 10.62 6.62
C GLY A 200 -5.28 11.42 5.58
N ILE A 201 -5.95 12.00 4.58
CA ILE A 201 -5.32 12.87 3.57
C ILE A 201 -4.71 14.10 4.23
N ARG A 202 -5.46 14.79 5.10
CA ARG A 202 -4.98 15.96 5.85
C ARG A 202 -3.80 15.60 6.76
N ALA A 203 -3.93 14.54 7.56
CA ALA A 203 -2.86 14.09 8.43
C ALA A 203 -1.58 13.77 7.63
N PHE A 204 -1.72 13.14 6.45
CA PHE A 204 -0.59 12.79 5.59
C PHE A 204 0.08 14.02 4.95
N GLY A 205 -0.65 15.10 4.72
CA GLY A 205 -0.12 16.41 4.31
C GLY A 205 0.79 17.04 5.34
N ALA A 206 0.43 16.90 6.61
CA ALA A 206 1.18 17.45 7.76
C ALA A 206 2.47 16.67 8.08
N GLU A 207 2.67 15.47 7.51
CA GLU A 207 3.87 14.67 7.75
C GLU A 207 5.11 15.27 7.06
N PRO A 208 6.28 15.29 7.72
CA PRO A 208 7.49 15.93 7.18
C PRO A 208 8.11 15.16 6.00
N GLU A 209 7.84 13.88 5.87
CA GLU A 209 8.40 13.05 4.81
C GLU A 209 7.69 13.28 3.47
N GLN A 210 8.42 13.21 2.36
CA GLN A 210 7.90 13.45 1.02
C GLN A 210 7.36 12.17 0.35
N PHE A 211 6.52 11.40 1.07
CA PHE A 211 5.82 10.26 0.48
C PHE A 211 4.82 10.73 -0.58
N ILE A 212 4.54 9.90 -1.57
CA ILE A 212 3.59 10.21 -2.64
C ILE A 212 2.19 9.80 -2.19
N LEU A 213 1.22 10.72 -2.35
CA LEU A 213 -0.20 10.42 -2.17
C LEU A 213 -0.83 10.06 -3.51
N ALA A 214 -1.52 8.91 -3.55
CA ALA A 214 -2.41 8.51 -4.62
C ALA A 214 -3.85 8.44 -4.08
N VAL A 215 -4.79 9.03 -4.80
CA VAL A 215 -6.22 9.02 -4.44
C VAL A 215 -7.00 8.23 -5.46
N SER A 216 -7.64 7.15 -5.04
CA SER A 216 -8.59 6.39 -5.85
C SER A 216 -9.85 7.24 -6.08
N LEU A 217 -9.87 7.98 -7.19
CA LEU A 217 -11.00 8.82 -7.58
C LEU A 217 -12.07 8.01 -8.31
N HIS A 218 -11.70 7.34 -9.39
CA HIS A 218 -12.47 6.45 -10.27
C HIS A 218 -13.71 7.06 -10.89
N SER A 219 -14.25 8.15 -10.39
CA SER A 219 -15.23 9.04 -11.02
C SER A 219 -15.23 10.40 -10.32
N ALA A 220 -15.39 11.47 -11.10
CA ALA A 220 -15.65 12.82 -10.64
C ALA A 220 -17.15 13.17 -10.68
N ILE A 221 -18.03 12.18 -10.93
CA ILE A 221 -19.47 12.27 -10.74
C ILE A 221 -19.84 11.49 -9.47
N GLN A 222 -20.51 12.15 -8.53
CA GLN A 222 -20.76 11.61 -7.19
C GLN A 222 -21.49 10.27 -7.21
N GLU A 223 -22.59 10.17 -7.96
CA GLU A 223 -23.41 8.97 -8.03
C GLU A 223 -22.62 7.76 -8.54
N THR A 224 -21.79 7.99 -9.55
CA THR A 224 -20.95 6.94 -10.14
C THR A 224 -19.85 6.52 -9.14
N ARG A 225 -19.23 7.48 -8.47
CA ARG A 225 -18.22 7.20 -7.45
C ARG A 225 -18.81 6.43 -6.27
N ASP A 226 -19.99 6.79 -5.81
CA ASP A 226 -20.70 6.12 -4.71
C ASP A 226 -21.05 4.66 -5.05
N ALA A 227 -21.43 4.40 -6.30
CA ALA A 227 -21.68 3.05 -6.79
C ALA A 227 -20.40 2.20 -6.88
N LEU A 228 -19.25 2.82 -7.23
CA LEU A 228 -17.96 2.14 -7.30
C LEU A 228 -17.35 1.92 -5.91
N MET A 229 -17.51 2.88 -4.99
CA MET A 229 -16.87 2.89 -3.66
C MET A 229 -17.88 3.18 -2.54
N PRO A 230 -18.76 2.23 -2.19
CA PRO A 230 -19.92 2.46 -1.34
C PRO A 230 -19.59 2.87 0.10
N ARG A 231 -18.38 2.59 0.59
CA ARG A 231 -17.99 2.95 1.96
C ARG A 231 -17.55 4.40 2.14
N VAL A 232 -17.29 5.11 1.04
CA VAL A 232 -17.00 6.55 1.05
C VAL A 232 -18.12 7.41 0.46
N LYS A 233 -19.30 6.86 0.22
CA LYS A 233 -20.45 7.57 -0.35
C LYS A 233 -20.94 8.78 0.47
N ASN A 234 -20.61 8.83 1.77
CA ASN A 234 -20.97 9.97 2.63
C ASN A 234 -19.98 11.13 2.53
N GLN A 235 -18.93 10.99 1.72
CA GLN A 235 -17.92 12.01 1.48
C GLN A 235 -18.14 12.61 0.10
N SER A 236 -18.52 13.89 0.05
CA SER A 236 -18.73 14.57 -1.22
C SER A 236 -17.41 14.75 -1.99
N LEU A 237 -17.49 14.76 -3.32
CA LEU A 237 -16.35 15.08 -4.18
C LEU A 237 -15.77 16.48 -3.86
N SER A 238 -16.60 17.45 -3.50
CA SER A 238 -16.14 18.78 -3.08
C SER A 238 -15.35 18.72 -1.76
N ALA A 239 -15.72 17.84 -0.81
CA ALA A 239 -14.94 17.65 0.41
C ALA A 239 -13.62 16.94 0.14
N LEU A 240 -13.61 15.98 -0.80
CA LEU A 240 -12.38 15.30 -1.24
C LEU A 240 -11.44 16.30 -1.95
N HIS A 241 -11.96 17.11 -2.86
CA HIS A 241 -11.18 18.15 -3.54
C HIS A 241 -10.53 19.08 -2.54
N ARG A 242 -11.31 19.62 -1.59
CA ARG A 242 -10.80 20.49 -0.51
C ARG A 242 -9.70 19.82 0.32
N ALA A 243 -9.88 18.55 0.68
CA ALA A 243 -8.85 17.82 1.43
C ALA A 243 -7.54 17.67 0.63
N ILE A 244 -7.63 17.55 -0.70
CA ILE A 244 -6.45 17.54 -1.59
C ILE A 244 -5.81 18.93 -1.64
N GLU A 245 -6.59 20.01 -1.74
CA GLU A 245 -6.08 21.37 -1.68
C GLU A 245 -5.33 21.63 -0.36
N GLU A 246 -5.93 21.26 0.77
CA GLU A 246 -5.34 21.37 2.11
C GLU A 246 -4.02 20.56 2.19
N TYR A 247 -4.02 19.30 1.71
CA TYR A 247 -2.82 18.47 1.60
C TYR A 247 -1.71 19.18 0.79
N GLN A 248 -2.07 19.78 -0.34
CA GLN A 248 -1.10 20.48 -1.19
C GLN A 248 -0.60 21.79 -0.59
N ALA A 249 -1.45 22.51 0.12
CA ALA A 249 -1.06 23.71 0.85
C ALA A 249 -0.03 23.40 1.96
N ASP A 250 -0.21 22.28 2.67
CA ASP A 250 0.67 21.86 3.76
C ASP A 250 2.04 21.34 3.25
N CYS A 251 2.05 20.56 2.17
CA CYS A 251 3.27 19.85 1.75
C CYS A 251 3.84 20.28 0.39
N GLY A 252 3.10 21.06 -0.41
CA GLY A 252 3.52 21.50 -1.76
C GLY A 252 3.63 20.35 -2.79
N ARG A 253 3.05 19.16 -2.52
CA ARG A 253 3.24 17.97 -3.35
C ARG A 253 2.07 17.72 -4.29
N ARG A 254 2.38 17.29 -5.51
CA ARG A 254 1.39 16.82 -6.48
C ARG A 254 0.74 15.54 -5.99
N VAL A 255 -0.58 15.39 -6.21
CA VAL A 255 -1.34 14.17 -5.98
C VAL A 255 -1.42 13.32 -7.24
N SER A 256 -1.43 12.00 -7.09
CA SER A 256 -1.83 11.07 -8.16
C SER A 256 -3.31 10.74 -8.02
N LEU A 257 -4.10 10.95 -9.08
CA LEU A 257 -5.50 10.56 -9.13
C LEU A 257 -5.61 9.25 -9.92
N GLU A 258 -5.96 8.17 -9.23
CA GLU A 258 -6.16 6.87 -9.85
C GLU A 258 -7.58 6.79 -10.42
N TYR A 259 -7.70 6.56 -11.72
CA TYR A 259 -8.98 6.53 -12.42
C TYR A 259 -9.11 5.25 -13.24
N LEU A 260 -9.91 4.31 -12.74
CA LEU A 260 -10.23 3.06 -13.41
C LEU A 260 -11.27 3.31 -14.52
N LEU A 261 -10.91 3.07 -15.78
CA LEU A 261 -11.82 3.25 -16.91
C LEU A 261 -12.66 2.00 -17.16
N ILE A 262 -13.98 2.13 -16.99
CA ILE A 262 -14.96 1.06 -17.10
C ILE A 262 -15.93 1.40 -18.23
N LYS A 263 -16.02 0.50 -19.23
CA LYS A 263 -16.87 0.66 -20.41
C LYS A 263 -18.34 0.85 -20.05
N GLY A 264 -18.94 1.94 -20.55
CA GLY A 264 -20.35 2.27 -20.36
C GLY A 264 -20.75 2.58 -18.93
N PHE A 265 -19.76 2.89 -18.07
CA PHE A 265 -20.01 3.21 -16.68
C PHE A 265 -19.40 4.58 -16.26
N ASN A 266 -18.16 4.84 -16.62
CA ASN A 266 -17.46 6.08 -16.31
C ASN A 266 -16.51 6.53 -17.44
N ASP A 267 -16.76 6.07 -18.68
CA ASP A 267 -15.91 6.32 -19.84
C ASP A 267 -16.55 7.21 -20.91
N ASP A 268 -17.70 7.85 -20.66
CA ASP A 268 -18.36 8.80 -21.55
C ASP A 268 -17.76 10.22 -21.44
N ASP A 269 -18.32 11.17 -22.24
CA ASP A 269 -17.81 12.53 -22.32
C ASP A 269 -18.17 13.36 -21.08
N ASP A 270 -19.29 13.07 -20.42
CA ASP A 270 -19.70 13.76 -19.19
C ASP A 270 -18.72 13.41 -18.05
N HIS A 271 -18.33 12.14 -17.93
CA HIS A 271 -17.32 11.71 -16.95
C HIS A 271 -15.95 12.28 -17.27
N LEU A 272 -15.58 12.40 -18.54
CA LEU A 272 -14.32 13.03 -18.94
C LEU A 272 -14.31 14.51 -18.59
N GLN A 273 -15.38 15.25 -18.87
CA GLN A 273 -15.47 16.67 -18.53
C GLN A 273 -15.44 16.86 -17.01
N ALA A 274 -16.22 16.08 -16.26
CA ALA A 274 -16.21 16.13 -14.81
C ALA A 274 -14.82 15.86 -14.22
N LEU A 275 -14.04 14.95 -14.84
CA LEU A 275 -12.66 14.70 -14.40
C LEU A 275 -11.74 15.89 -14.67
N VAL A 276 -11.88 16.57 -15.81
CA VAL A 276 -11.16 17.82 -16.12
C VAL A 276 -11.50 18.88 -15.07
N ASP A 277 -12.79 19.09 -14.82
CA ASP A 277 -13.27 20.08 -13.85
C ASP A 277 -12.79 19.78 -12.43
N PHE A 278 -12.74 18.50 -12.04
CA PHE A 278 -12.21 18.08 -10.73
C PHE A 278 -10.72 18.38 -10.59
N CYS A 279 -9.95 18.41 -11.67
CA CYS A 279 -8.53 18.74 -11.64
C CYS A 279 -8.25 20.24 -11.56
N GLU A 280 -9.26 21.11 -11.73
CA GLU A 280 -9.06 22.55 -11.63
C GLU A 280 -8.61 22.98 -10.21
N GLY A 281 -7.62 23.84 -10.13
CA GLY A 281 -7.11 24.36 -8.85
C GLY A 281 -6.17 23.43 -8.09
N ILE A 282 -5.99 22.17 -8.50
CA ILE A 282 -5.09 21.23 -7.85
C ILE A 282 -3.97 20.77 -8.79
N SER A 283 -2.78 20.54 -8.24
CA SER A 283 -1.68 19.91 -8.98
C SER A 283 -1.88 18.40 -8.98
N ALA A 284 -2.34 17.85 -10.09
CA ALA A 284 -2.64 16.44 -10.21
C ALA A 284 -1.88 15.76 -11.36
N HIS A 285 -1.65 14.46 -11.21
CA HIS A 285 -1.33 13.53 -12.30
C HIS A 285 -2.44 12.47 -12.33
N VAL A 286 -3.09 12.31 -13.46
CA VAL A 286 -4.14 11.31 -13.62
C VAL A 286 -3.55 10.00 -14.13
N ASN A 287 -3.60 8.96 -13.31
CA ASN A 287 -3.28 7.60 -13.72
C ASN A 287 -4.55 6.89 -14.17
N LEU A 288 -4.70 6.71 -15.47
CA LEU A 288 -5.74 5.85 -16.02
C LEU A 288 -5.34 4.40 -15.79
N LEU A 289 -6.22 3.64 -15.15
CA LEU A 289 -6.01 2.23 -14.83
C LEU A 289 -6.81 1.36 -15.81
N PRO A 290 -6.21 0.32 -16.40
CA PRO A 290 -6.98 -0.69 -17.11
C PRO A 290 -7.80 -1.49 -16.10
N LEU A 291 -9.05 -1.80 -16.45
CA LEU A 291 -9.84 -2.73 -15.67
C LEU A 291 -9.29 -4.15 -15.88
N ASN A 292 -8.83 -4.76 -14.80
CA ASN A 292 -8.38 -6.14 -14.83
C ASN A 292 -9.56 -7.10 -14.61
N ASN A 293 -9.49 -8.29 -15.21
CA ASN A 293 -10.55 -9.28 -15.08
C ASN A 293 -10.63 -9.80 -13.63
N VAL A 294 -11.78 -9.57 -13.00
CA VAL A 294 -12.11 -10.13 -11.67
C VAL A 294 -13.27 -11.11 -11.88
N PRO A 295 -13.11 -12.40 -11.52
CA PRO A 295 -14.17 -13.38 -11.70
C PRO A 295 -15.50 -12.94 -11.07
N GLY A 296 -16.58 -13.02 -11.82
CA GLY A 296 -17.91 -12.59 -11.39
C GLY A 296 -18.13 -11.07 -11.37
N SER A 297 -17.21 -10.28 -11.93
CA SER A 297 -17.42 -8.85 -12.15
C SER A 297 -18.27 -8.61 -13.40
N PRO A 298 -19.29 -7.72 -13.35
CA PRO A 298 -20.05 -7.34 -14.53
C PRO A 298 -19.33 -6.33 -15.41
N PHE A 299 -18.24 -5.75 -14.92
CA PHE A 299 -17.54 -4.65 -15.56
C PHE A 299 -16.66 -5.13 -16.73
N GLN A 300 -16.52 -4.27 -17.73
CA GLN A 300 -15.66 -4.48 -18.89
C GLN A 300 -14.70 -3.31 -19.08
N PRO A 301 -13.47 -3.54 -19.60
CA PRO A 301 -12.51 -2.47 -19.84
C PRO A 301 -13.01 -1.51 -20.94
N ALA A 302 -12.69 -0.23 -20.78
CA ALA A 302 -12.90 0.77 -21.81
C ALA A 302 -12.07 0.47 -23.07
N SER A 303 -12.54 0.95 -24.22
CA SER A 303 -11.81 0.81 -25.48
C SER A 303 -10.55 1.69 -25.50
N LYS A 304 -9.53 1.27 -26.29
CA LYS A 304 -8.31 2.07 -26.48
C LYS A 304 -8.66 3.49 -26.99
N HIS A 305 -9.64 3.62 -27.86
CA HIS A 305 -10.09 4.93 -28.36
C HIS A 305 -10.56 5.85 -27.23
N ARG A 306 -11.29 5.30 -26.23
CA ARG A 306 -11.72 6.08 -25.04
C ARG A 306 -10.55 6.47 -24.17
N VAL A 307 -9.64 5.54 -23.89
CA VAL A 307 -8.40 5.82 -23.16
C VAL A 307 -7.62 6.97 -23.82
N ASP A 308 -7.41 6.90 -25.14
CA ASP A 308 -6.69 7.92 -25.90
C ASP A 308 -7.44 9.27 -25.89
N ALA A 309 -8.80 9.25 -25.87
CA ALA A 309 -9.60 10.46 -25.76
C ALA A 309 -9.42 11.13 -24.39
N PHE A 310 -9.44 10.35 -23.29
CA PHE A 310 -9.20 10.84 -21.93
C PHE A 310 -7.82 11.48 -21.81
N ILE A 311 -6.77 10.80 -22.26
CA ILE A 311 -5.40 11.34 -22.20
C ILE A 311 -5.31 12.67 -22.96
N ARG A 312 -5.71 12.69 -24.22
CA ARG A 312 -5.62 13.93 -25.05
C ARG A 312 -6.41 15.09 -24.47
N THR A 313 -7.59 14.84 -23.89
CA THR A 313 -8.41 15.92 -23.35
C THR A 313 -7.84 16.45 -22.04
N LEU A 314 -7.37 15.59 -21.14
CA LEU A 314 -6.69 15.99 -19.93
C LEU A 314 -5.42 16.79 -20.23
N GLU A 315 -4.59 16.33 -21.17
CA GLU A 315 -3.37 17.03 -21.59
C GLU A 315 -3.68 18.42 -22.19
N ARG A 316 -4.74 18.56 -22.99
CA ARG A 316 -5.19 19.87 -23.50
C ARG A 316 -5.67 20.81 -22.39
N ALA A 317 -6.21 20.26 -21.32
CA ALA A 317 -6.59 21.02 -20.12
C ALA A 317 -5.37 21.29 -19.18
N GLY A 318 -4.15 20.90 -19.59
CA GLY A 318 -2.95 21.09 -18.78
C GLY A 318 -2.75 20.08 -17.65
N VAL A 319 -3.51 18.99 -17.66
CA VAL A 319 -3.41 17.90 -16.66
C VAL A 319 -2.59 16.76 -17.26
N GLU A 320 -1.47 16.41 -16.62
CA GLU A 320 -0.67 15.25 -17.02
C GLU A 320 -1.47 13.96 -16.81
N ALA A 321 -1.58 13.14 -17.84
CA ALA A 321 -2.32 11.89 -17.79
C ALA A 321 -1.53 10.74 -18.43
N THR A 322 -1.54 9.58 -17.79
CA THR A 322 -0.87 8.37 -18.31
C THR A 322 -1.74 7.14 -18.12
N MET A 323 -1.64 6.19 -19.07
CA MET A 323 -2.20 4.86 -18.88
C MET A 323 -1.19 3.99 -18.17
N ARG A 324 -1.58 3.38 -17.06
CA ARG A 324 -0.72 2.47 -16.30
C ARG A 324 -0.68 1.09 -16.94
N ASP A 325 0.50 0.53 -17.09
CA ASP A 325 0.67 -0.86 -17.51
C ASP A 325 0.17 -1.83 -16.43
N SER A 326 -0.64 -2.79 -16.84
CA SER A 326 -1.02 -3.89 -15.96
C SER A 326 0.09 -4.94 -15.90
N ARG A 327 0.46 -5.36 -14.70
CA ARG A 327 1.50 -6.37 -14.46
C ARG A 327 0.88 -7.61 -13.80
N GLY A 328 1.38 -8.80 -14.15
CA GLY A 328 0.96 -10.05 -13.53
C GLY A 328 -0.52 -10.40 -13.71
N GLY A 329 -1.15 -9.96 -14.80
CA GLY A 329 -2.57 -10.23 -15.04
C GLY A 329 -2.91 -11.72 -15.21
N ASP A 330 -1.96 -12.52 -15.72
CA ASP A 330 -2.05 -13.98 -15.92
C ASP A 330 -2.06 -14.78 -14.60
N ILE A 331 -1.55 -14.17 -13.52
CA ILE A 331 -1.52 -14.77 -12.16
C ILE A 331 -2.46 -14.06 -11.18
N ALA A 332 -3.40 -13.23 -11.68
CA ALA A 332 -4.27 -12.41 -10.86
C ALA A 332 -3.52 -11.55 -9.81
N ALA A 333 -2.42 -10.93 -10.25
CA ALA A 333 -1.59 -10.04 -9.43
C ALA A 333 -1.80 -8.55 -9.71
N ALA A 334 -2.61 -8.20 -10.71
CA ALA A 334 -2.87 -6.83 -11.07
C ALA A 334 -3.81 -6.12 -10.08
N CYS A 335 -3.88 -4.79 -10.17
CA CYS A 335 -4.72 -3.97 -9.29
C CYS A 335 -6.17 -4.47 -9.24
N GLY A 336 -6.72 -4.60 -8.03
CA GLY A 336 -8.07 -5.07 -7.77
C GLY A 336 -8.28 -6.59 -7.81
N GLN A 337 -7.24 -7.40 -8.11
CA GLN A 337 -7.37 -8.86 -8.26
C GLN A 337 -7.00 -9.68 -7.02
N LEU A 338 -6.36 -9.06 -6.01
CA LEU A 338 -5.86 -9.77 -4.82
C LEU A 338 -7.01 -10.28 -3.94
N LYS A 339 -7.00 -11.57 -3.59
CA LYS A 339 -8.06 -12.21 -2.80
C LYS A 339 -7.64 -13.46 -2.01
N ASN A 340 -6.37 -13.58 -1.62
CA ASN A 340 -5.82 -14.70 -0.83
C ASN A 340 -6.13 -16.10 -1.41
N GLN A 341 -6.17 -16.21 -2.73
CA GLN A 341 -6.50 -17.46 -3.39
C GLN A 341 -5.25 -18.21 -3.83
N LYS A 342 -5.00 -19.38 -3.25
CA LYS A 342 -4.01 -20.35 -3.74
C LYS A 342 -4.47 -20.90 -5.10
N ARG A 343 -3.52 -21.20 -5.97
CA ARG A 343 -3.76 -21.99 -7.19
C ARG A 343 -3.69 -23.46 -6.92
#